data_88357eee5cb22b59c053e750265c7f64
#
_entry.id   88357eee5cb22b59c053e750265c7f64
#
_cell.length_a   1.000
_cell.length_b   1.000
_cell.length_c   1.000
_cell.angle_alpha   90.00
_cell.angle_beta   90.00
_cell.angle_gamma   90.00
#
_symmetry.space_group_name_H-M   'P 1'
#
loop_
_entity.id
_entity.type
_entity.pdbx_description
1 polymer ?
#
loop_
_entity_poly.entity_id
_entity_poly.type
_entity_poly.pdbx_seq_one_letter_code
_entity_poly.pdbx_strand_id
1 'polypeptide(L)'
;MTNKPDRVVLIGVAGDSGCGKSTFLRRLADLFGDEFITVICLDDYHSLDRKQRKEAGVTALNPKANNFDLMYEQIKALKNGESINKPIYNHETGMIDPPEIIEPNHIIVVEGLHPLYDERVRELLDFSVYLDISDEVKIAWKIQRDMAERGHTYEDVLAAINSRRPDFKAYIDPQKEFADVVVRVLPTQLIKDDTERKVLRVQMIQRDGVEGFEPAYLFDEGSTIDWIPCGRKLTCSYPGIRMHYGPDTYYGHN
;
A
#
# COMPACT_ATOMS: atom_id res chain seq x y z
N MET A 1 0.03 14.47 -30.21
CA MET A 1 -0.99 13.39 -30.32
C MET A 1 -0.84 12.55 -29.08
N THR A 2 -1.74 12.71 -28.12
CA THR A 2 -1.75 11.87 -26.91
C THR A 2 -2.11 10.45 -27.35
N ASN A 3 -1.15 9.54 -27.21
CA ASN A 3 -1.35 8.13 -27.54
C ASN A 3 -2.23 7.56 -26.43
N LYS A 4 -3.56 7.64 -26.60
CA LYS A 4 -4.49 7.03 -25.65
C LYS A 4 -4.20 5.52 -25.61
N PRO A 5 -4.01 4.92 -24.43
CA PRO A 5 -3.71 3.51 -24.35
C PRO A 5 -4.90 2.67 -24.85
N ASP A 6 -4.62 1.63 -25.63
CA ASP A 6 -5.64 0.68 -26.10
C ASP A 6 -6.27 -0.11 -24.92
N ARG A 7 -5.50 -0.26 -23.84
CA ARG A 7 -5.91 -0.91 -22.59
C ARG A 7 -5.24 -0.24 -21.42
N VAL A 8 -6.01 0.01 -20.37
CA VAL A 8 -5.53 0.49 -19.08
C VAL A 8 -5.45 -0.69 -18.11
N VAL A 9 -4.29 -0.90 -17.50
CA VAL A 9 -4.10 -1.87 -16.42
C VAL A 9 -4.22 -1.13 -15.08
N LEU A 10 -5.14 -1.59 -14.23
CA LEU A 10 -5.35 -1.04 -12.89
C LEU A 10 -4.71 -1.93 -11.83
N ILE A 11 -3.81 -1.37 -11.04
CA ILE A 11 -3.16 -2.06 -9.92
C ILE A 11 -3.54 -1.39 -8.61
N GLY A 12 -4.07 -2.16 -7.66
CA GLY A 12 -4.36 -1.69 -6.31
C GLY A 12 -3.17 -1.93 -5.37
N VAL A 13 -2.72 -0.89 -4.64
CA VAL A 13 -1.67 -1.03 -3.62
C VAL A 13 -2.19 -0.52 -2.29
N ALA A 14 -2.62 -1.45 -1.45
CA ALA A 14 -3.19 -1.18 -0.14
C ALA A 14 -2.18 -1.35 0.99
N GLY A 15 -2.40 -0.67 2.10
CA GLY A 15 -1.62 -0.82 3.32
C GLY A 15 -1.68 0.42 4.21
N ASP A 16 -1.26 0.26 5.46
CA ASP A 16 -1.30 1.35 6.45
C ASP A 16 -0.32 2.50 6.09
N SER A 17 -0.49 3.62 6.74
CA SER A 17 0.44 4.74 6.65
C SER A 17 1.83 4.34 7.19
N GLY A 18 2.86 4.54 6.37
CA GLY A 18 4.24 4.20 6.73
C GLY A 18 4.61 2.74 6.51
N CYS A 19 3.81 1.95 5.77
CA CYS A 19 4.14 0.56 5.44
C CYS A 19 5.08 0.39 4.23
N GLY A 20 5.58 1.49 3.65
CA GLY A 20 6.52 1.42 2.53
C GLY A 20 5.88 1.52 1.14
N LYS A 21 4.58 1.90 1.01
CA LYS A 21 3.91 2.06 -0.29
C LYS A 21 4.71 2.94 -1.26
N SER A 22 5.15 4.11 -0.84
CA SER A 22 5.91 5.03 -1.71
C SER A 22 7.22 4.42 -2.23
N THR A 23 7.90 3.61 -1.41
CA THR A 23 9.09 2.88 -1.84
C THR A 23 8.74 1.80 -2.87
N PHE A 24 7.67 1.07 -2.64
CA PHE A 24 7.16 0.05 -3.56
C PHE A 24 6.77 0.67 -4.91
N LEU A 25 6.03 1.79 -4.89
CA LEU A 25 5.60 2.51 -6.10
C LEU A 25 6.78 3.04 -6.91
N ARG A 26 7.79 3.60 -6.24
CA ARG A 26 9.01 4.04 -6.92
C ARG A 26 9.69 2.89 -7.65
N ARG A 27 9.74 1.69 -7.03
CA ARG A 27 10.32 0.51 -7.68
C ARG A 27 9.47 -0.02 -8.85
N LEU A 28 8.16 0.10 -8.77
CA LEU A 28 7.30 -0.18 -9.93
C LEU A 28 7.59 0.80 -11.08
N ALA A 29 7.72 2.08 -10.78
CA ALA A 29 8.06 3.09 -11.78
C ALA A 29 9.45 2.86 -12.39
N ASP A 30 10.47 2.53 -11.58
CA ASP A 30 11.79 2.11 -12.05
C ASP A 30 11.72 0.90 -13.01
N LEU A 31 10.77 -0.03 -12.77
CA LEU A 31 10.64 -1.26 -13.55
C LEU A 31 9.93 -1.06 -14.89
N PHE A 32 8.83 -0.31 -14.88
CA PHE A 32 7.97 -0.14 -16.07
C PHE A 32 8.25 1.13 -16.88
N GLY A 33 8.94 2.10 -16.28
CA GLY A 33 9.13 3.45 -16.80
C GLY A 33 8.09 4.43 -16.27
N ASP A 34 8.54 5.59 -15.78
CA ASP A 34 7.69 6.64 -15.21
C ASP A 34 6.63 7.14 -16.20
N GLU A 35 6.96 7.13 -17.48
CA GLU A 35 6.08 7.58 -18.55
C GLU A 35 4.86 6.67 -18.80
N PHE A 36 4.92 5.41 -18.33
CA PHE A 36 3.82 4.44 -18.49
C PHE A 36 2.92 4.32 -17.27
N ILE A 37 3.32 4.90 -16.14
CA ILE A 37 2.62 4.78 -14.87
C ILE A 37 1.99 6.11 -14.45
N THR A 38 0.74 6.05 -13.99
CA THR A 38 0.11 7.13 -13.23
C THR A 38 -0.31 6.61 -11.88
N VAL A 39 0.08 7.31 -10.81
CA VAL A 39 -0.29 6.95 -9.44
C VAL A 39 -1.46 7.82 -8.98
N ILE A 40 -2.51 7.17 -8.50
CA ILE A 40 -3.68 7.80 -7.90
C ILE A 40 -3.64 7.56 -6.38
N CYS A 41 -3.35 8.61 -5.63
CA CYS A 41 -3.36 8.59 -4.18
C CYS A 41 -4.80 8.67 -3.67
N LEU A 42 -5.25 7.70 -2.90
CA LEU A 42 -6.64 7.69 -2.37
C LEU A 42 -6.84 8.59 -1.16
N ASP A 43 -5.78 9.08 -0.54
CA ASP A 43 -5.89 10.11 0.49
C ASP A 43 -6.49 11.42 -0.07
N ASP A 44 -6.38 11.63 -1.40
CA ASP A 44 -7.00 12.76 -2.10
C ASP A 44 -8.53 12.72 -2.09
N TYR A 45 -9.13 11.55 -1.87
CA TYR A 45 -10.59 11.38 -1.81
C TYR A 45 -11.18 11.56 -0.41
N HIS A 46 -10.47 12.21 0.50
CA HIS A 46 -11.07 12.57 1.78
C HIS A 46 -12.27 13.49 1.58
N SER A 47 -13.42 13.11 2.17
CA SER A 47 -14.63 13.94 2.21
C SER A 47 -14.61 14.98 3.32
N LEU A 48 -13.71 14.78 4.30
CA LEU A 48 -13.53 15.65 5.47
C LEU A 48 -12.08 16.12 5.54
N ASP A 49 -11.86 17.40 5.74
CA ASP A 49 -10.55 17.94 6.03
C ASP A 49 -10.06 17.52 7.44
N ARG A 50 -8.80 17.87 7.78
CA ARG A 50 -8.22 17.48 9.08
C ARG A 50 -9.01 18.02 10.28
N LYS A 51 -9.51 19.24 10.19
CA LYS A 51 -10.29 19.89 11.25
C LYS A 51 -11.65 19.21 11.41
N GLN A 52 -12.35 18.99 10.30
CA GLN A 52 -13.65 18.32 10.28
C GLN A 52 -13.55 16.89 10.83
N ARG A 53 -12.51 16.13 10.46
CA ARG A 53 -12.28 14.79 11.04
C ARG A 53 -12.09 14.84 12.55
N LYS A 54 -11.33 15.81 13.05
CA LYS A 54 -11.12 15.99 14.48
C LYS A 54 -12.42 16.33 15.23
N GLU A 55 -13.23 17.21 14.66
CA GLU A 55 -14.56 17.60 15.21
C GLU A 55 -15.53 16.42 15.18
N ALA A 56 -15.52 15.62 14.14
CA ALA A 56 -16.37 14.43 14.01
C ALA A 56 -15.86 13.22 14.82
N GLY A 57 -14.66 13.29 15.41
CA GLY A 57 -14.07 12.18 16.15
C GLY A 57 -13.73 10.97 15.29
N VAL A 58 -13.47 11.16 13.99
CA VAL A 58 -13.11 10.09 13.04
C VAL A 58 -11.67 10.25 12.57
N THR A 59 -11.01 9.12 12.30
CA THR A 59 -9.65 9.13 11.71
C THR A 59 -9.73 9.13 10.18
N ALA A 60 -8.59 9.36 9.52
CA ALA A 60 -8.46 9.20 8.07
C ALA A 60 -8.71 7.75 7.60
N LEU A 61 -8.55 6.77 8.50
CA LEU A 61 -8.78 5.35 8.24
C LEU A 61 -10.27 4.99 8.23
N ASN A 62 -11.11 5.86 8.79
CA ASN A 62 -12.54 5.60 8.87
C ASN A 62 -13.19 5.83 7.50
N PRO A 63 -13.99 4.89 6.98
CA PRO A 63 -14.69 5.07 5.70
C PRO A 63 -15.55 6.34 5.63
N LYS A 64 -16.08 6.80 6.75
CA LYS A 64 -16.89 8.04 6.81
C LYS A 64 -16.10 9.31 6.46
N ALA A 65 -14.76 9.24 6.49
CA ALA A 65 -13.90 10.36 6.13
C ALA A 65 -13.52 10.36 4.64
N ASN A 66 -14.05 9.43 3.84
CA ASN A 66 -13.65 9.22 2.45
C ASN A 66 -14.87 9.21 1.51
N ASN A 67 -14.68 9.70 0.29
CA ASN A 67 -15.72 9.76 -0.74
C ASN A 67 -15.56 8.58 -1.72
N PHE A 68 -16.09 7.42 -1.36
CA PHE A 68 -15.99 6.21 -2.17
C PHE A 68 -16.75 6.26 -3.49
N ASP A 69 -17.84 7.03 -3.55
CA ASP A 69 -18.59 7.16 -4.80
C ASP A 69 -17.79 7.91 -5.85
N LEU A 70 -17.20 9.05 -5.47
CA LEU A 70 -16.31 9.79 -6.37
C LEU A 70 -15.08 8.97 -6.75
N MET A 71 -14.49 8.26 -5.79
CA MET A 71 -13.35 7.36 -6.02
C MET A 71 -13.69 6.31 -7.07
N TYR A 72 -14.79 5.60 -6.90
CA TYR A 72 -15.24 4.57 -7.84
C TYR A 72 -15.49 5.13 -9.24
N GLU A 73 -16.25 6.24 -9.35
CA GLU A 73 -16.56 6.84 -10.66
C GLU A 73 -15.30 7.29 -11.40
N GLN A 74 -14.35 7.89 -10.69
CA GLN A 74 -13.11 8.36 -11.32
C GLN A 74 -12.16 7.21 -11.70
N ILE A 75 -12.02 6.19 -10.87
CA ILE A 75 -11.20 5.00 -11.21
C ILE A 75 -11.82 4.27 -12.41
N LYS A 76 -13.14 4.15 -12.46
CA LYS A 76 -13.85 3.57 -13.60
C LYS A 76 -13.66 4.38 -14.89
N ALA A 77 -13.73 5.70 -14.80
CA ALA A 77 -13.47 6.58 -15.95
C ALA A 77 -12.04 6.39 -16.48
N LEU A 78 -11.04 6.39 -15.59
CA LEU A 78 -9.65 6.12 -15.99
C LEU A 78 -9.47 4.75 -16.63
N LYS A 79 -10.11 3.70 -16.10
CA LYS A 79 -10.07 2.36 -16.72
C LYS A 79 -10.64 2.34 -18.13
N ASN A 80 -11.65 3.16 -18.39
CA ASN A 80 -12.25 3.33 -19.71
C ASN A 80 -11.46 4.28 -20.63
N GLY A 81 -10.31 4.77 -20.16
CA GLY A 81 -9.47 5.69 -20.91
C GLY A 81 -10.05 7.11 -20.97
N GLU A 82 -10.76 7.54 -19.95
CA GLU A 82 -11.32 8.89 -19.80
C GLU A 82 -10.53 9.68 -18.78
N SER A 83 -10.33 10.97 -19.03
CA SER A 83 -9.66 11.88 -18.08
C SER A 83 -10.57 12.20 -16.90
N ILE A 84 -9.97 12.48 -15.76
CA ILE A 84 -10.69 12.82 -14.54
C ILE A 84 -10.23 14.16 -13.96
N ASN A 85 -11.08 14.76 -13.14
CA ASN A 85 -10.78 15.91 -12.29
C ASN A 85 -10.54 15.41 -10.85
N LYS A 86 -9.30 14.96 -10.57
CA LYS A 86 -8.95 14.36 -9.28
C LYS A 86 -8.85 15.42 -8.19
N PRO A 87 -9.53 15.28 -7.03
CA PRO A 87 -9.29 16.14 -5.89
C PRO A 87 -7.85 16.03 -5.39
N ILE A 88 -7.39 17.01 -4.64
CA ILE A 88 -6.07 17.01 -4.01
C ILE A 88 -6.23 17.25 -2.52
N TYR A 89 -5.70 16.35 -1.70
CA TYR A 89 -5.61 16.54 -0.27
C TYR A 89 -4.21 17.04 0.11
N ASN A 90 -4.14 18.26 0.61
CA ASN A 90 -2.89 18.86 1.04
C ASN A 90 -2.51 18.38 2.45
N HIS A 91 -1.49 17.54 2.54
CA HIS A 91 -1.02 16.96 3.80
C HIS A 91 -0.41 17.98 4.77
N GLU A 92 0.10 19.11 4.28
CA GLU A 92 0.68 20.17 5.12
C GLU A 92 -0.43 20.97 5.81
N THR A 93 -1.34 21.50 5.03
CA THR A 93 -2.46 22.32 5.54
C THR A 93 -3.57 21.46 6.13
N GLY A 94 -3.73 20.23 5.65
CA GLY A 94 -4.84 19.34 5.99
C GLY A 94 -6.17 19.70 5.32
N MET A 95 -6.11 20.51 4.24
CA MET A 95 -7.28 20.99 3.48
C MET A 95 -7.37 20.28 2.12
N ILE A 96 -8.50 20.48 1.45
CA ILE A 96 -8.70 20.03 0.08
C ILE A 96 -8.39 21.21 -0.83
N ASP A 97 -7.41 21.02 -1.73
CA ASP A 97 -6.99 21.99 -2.72
C ASP A 97 -7.81 21.86 -4.02
N PRO A 98 -7.70 22.81 -4.97
CA PRO A 98 -8.32 22.69 -6.28
C PRO A 98 -7.92 21.41 -6.99
N PRO A 99 -8.85 20.75 -7.71
CA PRO A 99 -8.58 19.49 -8.37
C PRO A 99 -7.59 19.65 -9.55
N GLU A 100 -6.95 18.55 -9.91
CA GLU A 100 -6.08 18.44 -11.08
C GLU A 100 -6.67 17.50 -12.13
N ILE A 101 -6.32 17.75 -13.39
CA ILE A 101 -6.72 16.87 -14.50
C ILE A 101 -5.69 15.73 -14.58
N ILE A 102 -6.20 14.49 -14.50
CA ILE A 102 -5.40 13.29 -14.73
C ILE A 102 -5.85 12.64 -16.03
N GLU A 103 -4.90 12.43 -16.92
CA GLU A 103 -5.10 11.68 -18.16
C GLU A 103 -4.89 10.18 -17.92
N PRO A 104 -5.63 9.30 -18.61
CA PRO A 104 -5.41 7.87 -18.53
C PRO A 104 -4.04 7.47 -19.07
N ASN A 105 -3.39 6.52 -18.42
CA ASN A 105 -2.11 5.97 -18.82
C ASN A 105 -2.19 4.44 -18.95
N HIS A 106 -1.15 3.79 -19.45
CA HIS A 106 -1.12 2.34 -19.67
C HIS A 106 -1.25 1.55 -18.35
N ILE A 107 -0.60 2.04 -17.30
CA ILE A 107 -0.69 1.47 -15.95
C ILE A 107 -1.14 2.57 -15.01
N ILE A 108 -2.21 2.31 -14.29
CA ILE A 108 -2.70 3.19 -13.23
C ILE A 108 -2.59 2.43 -11.92
N VAL A 109 -1.85 2.99 -10.99
CA VAL A 109 -1.71 2.44 -9.65
C VAL A 109 -2.56 3.23 -8.68
N VAL A 110 -3.58 2.60 -8.14
CA VAL A 110 -4.46 3.15 -7.11
C VAL A 110 -3.89 2.77 -5.75
N GLU A 111 -3.35 3.75 -5.00
CA GLU A 111 -2.66 3.48 -3.75
C GLU A 111 -3.29 4.21 -2.57
N GLY A 112 -3.20 3.62 -1.40
CA GLY A 112 -3.64 4.29 -0.18
C GLY A 112 -4.10 3.36 0.93
N LEU A 113 -5.02 3.88 1.73
CA LEU A 113 -5.61 3.17 2.87
C LEU A 113 -6.75 2.23 2.44
N HIS A 114 -7.45 2.54 1.35
CA HIS A 114 -8.73 1.91 1.00
C HIS A 114 -8.85 1.35 -0.43
N PRO A 115 -7.77 1.01 -1.15
CA PRO A 115 -7.90 0.50 -2.53
C PRO A 115 -8.75 -0.76 -2.63
N LEU A 116 -8.77 -1.58 -1.56
CA LEU A 116 -9.46 -2.87 -1.54
C LEU A 116 -10.68 -2.86 -0.59
N TYR A 117 -11.07 -1.70 -0.06
CA TYR A 117 -12.20 -1.61 0.86
C TYR A 117 -13.55 -1.68 0.13
N ASP A 118 -13.74 -0.88 -0.92
CA ASP A 118 -14.98 -0.85 -1.70
C ASP A 118 -14.96 -1.97 -2.76
N GLU A 119 -15.96 -2.83 -2.72
CA GLU A 119 -16.10 -3.95 -3.65
C GLU A 119 -16.13 -3.51 -5.12
N ARG A 120 -16.84 -2.40 -5.41
CA ARG A 120 -16.93 -1.83 -6.76
C ARG A 120 -15.55 -1.44 -7.31
N VAL A 121 -14.68 -0.91 -6.46
CA VAL A 121 -13.29 -0.56 -6.82
C VAL A 121 -12.47 -1.82 -7.00
N ARG A 122 -12.60 -2.82 -6.10
CA ARG A 122 -11.89 -4.10 -6.24
C ARG A 122 -12.16 -4.80 -7.56
N GLU A 123 -13.42 -4.80 -8.02
CA GLU A 123 -13.83 -5.43 -9.28
C GLU A 123 -13.24 -4.74 -10.52
N LEU A 124 -12.81 -3.48 -10.40
CA LEU A 124 -12.12 -2.79 -11.48
C LEU A 124 -10.64 -3.15 -11.59
N LEU A 125 -10.02 -3.62 -10.50
CA LEU A 125 -8.59 -3.89 -10.47
C LEU A 125 -8.23 -5.14 -11.29
N ASP A 126 -7.15 -5.05 -12.04
CA ASP A 126 -6.56 -6.19 -12.74
C ASP A 126 -5.59 -6.97 -11.84
N PHE A 127 -4.99 -6.31 -10.84
CA PHE A 127 -4.11 -6.91 -9.85
C PHE A 127 -4.06 -6.08 -8.57
N SER A 128 -3.80 -6.72 -7.45
CA SER A 128 -3.78 -6.04 -6.16
C SER A 128 -2.71 -6.57 -5.20
N VAL A 129 -2.07 -5.63 -4.50
CA VAL A 129 -1.04 -5.89 -3.50
C VAL A 129 -1.44 -5.25 -2.17
N TYR A 130 -1.32 -6.01 -1.10
CA TYR A 130 -1.41 -5.48 0.26
C TYR A 130 -0.05 -5.51 0.94
N LEU A 131 0.43 -4.36 1.41
CA LEU A 131 1.67 -4.24 2.17
C LEU A 131 1.36 -4.40 3.66
N ASP A 132 1.63 -5.59 4.21
CA ASP A 132 1.41 -5.97 5.60
C ASP A 132 2.73 -5.83 6.38
N ILE A 133 2.86 -4.75 7.15
CA ILE A 133 4.05 -4.49 7.95
C ILE A 133 3.78 -4.81 9.42
N SER A 134 4.71 -5.53 10.08
CA SER A 134 4.57 -5.80 11.51
C SER A 134 4.57 -4.53 12.33
N ASP A 135 3.86 -4.55 13.48
CA ASP A 135 3.80 -3.38 14.37
C ASP A 135 5.19 -2.91 14.80
N GLU A 136 6.13 -3.83 15.03
CA GLU A 136 7.50 -3.51 15.43
C GLU A 136 8.24 -2.69 14.36
N VAL A 137 8.18 -3.12 13.11
CA VAL A 137 8.82 -2.42 11.99
C VAL A 137 8.11 -1.10 11.72
N LYS A 138 6.78 -1.10 11.72
CA LYS A 138 5.96 0.11 11.51
C LYS A 138 6.26 1.19 12.54
N ILE A 139 6.32 0.81 13.82
CA ILE A 139 6.62 1.74 14.90
C ILE A 139 8.02 2.34 14.71
N ALA A 140 9.03 1.50 14.45
CA ALA A 140 10.40 1.97 14.25
C ALA A 140 10.50 2.95 13.06
N TRP A 141 9.94 2.61 11.91
CA TRP A 141 9.97 3.47 10.73
C TRP A 141 9.18 4.77 10.91
N LYS A 142 8.02 4.66 11.56
CA LYS A 142 7.18 5.83 11.80
C LYS A 142 7.81 6.79 12.79
N ILE A 143 8.47 6.28 13.82
CA ILE A 143 9.24 7.09 14.76
C ILE A 143 10.37 7.81 14.02
N GLN A 144 11.18 7.10 13.23
CA GLN A 144 12.26 7.72 12.46
C GLN A 144 11.74 8.85 11.56
N ARG A 145 10.72 8.58 10.76
CA ARG A 145 10.16 9.57 9.83
C ARG A 145 9.53 10.76 10.56
N ASP A 146 8.63 10.51 11.50
CA ASP A 146 7.81 11.58 12.10
C ASP A 146 8.64 12.43 13.08
N MET A 147 9.70 11.86 13.70
CA MET A 147 10.66 12.65 14.49
C MET A 147 11.62 13.45 13.59
N ALA A 148 12.16 12.83 12.53
CA ALA A 148 13.15 13.50 11.68
C ALA A 148 12.53 14.56 10.76
N GLU A 149 11.36 14.30 10.18
CA GLU A 149 10.75 15.14 9.15
C GLU A 149 9.67 16.08 9.68
N ARG A 150 9.00 15.71 10.80
CA ARG A 150 7.81 16.42 11.29
C ARG A 150 7.95 16.98 12.69
N GLY A 151 9.07 16.72 13.38
CA GLY A 151 9.35 17.24 14.71
C GLY A 151 8.42 16.70 15.82
N HIS A 152 7.74 15.57 15.60
CA HIS A 152 6.91 14.92 16.62
C HIS A 152 7.77 14.27 17.70
N THR A 153 7.25 14.19 18.93
CA THR A 153 7.85 13.39 19.98
C THR A 153 7.53 11.90 19.82
N TYR A 154 8.30 11.05 20.48
CA TYR A 154 8.06 9.60 20.53
C TYR A 154 6.65 9.30 21.06
N GLU A 155 6.24 9.99 22.12
CA GLU A 155 4.94 9.86 22.76
C GLU A 155 3.81 10.25 21.82
N ASP A 156 3.96 11.33 21.06
CA ASP A 156 2.98 11.77 20.07
C ASP A 156 2.78 10.72 18.97
N VAL A 157 3.87 10.13 18.48
CA VAL A 157 3.81 9.08 17.45
C VAL A 157 3.09 7.84 17.97
N LEU A 158 3.42 7.39 19.19
CA LEU A 158 2.74 6.24 19.81
C LEU A 158 1.26 6.51 20.07
N ALA A 159 0.93 7.69 20.58
CA ALA A 159 -0.46 8.10 20.80
C ALA A 159 -1.25 8.11 19.49
N ALA A 160 -0.68 8.64 18.41
CA ALA A 160 -1.27 8.64 17.08
C ALA A 160 -1.50 7.22 16.52
N ILE A 161 -0.54 6.30 16.70
CA ILE A 161 -0.68 4.90 16.31
C ILE A 161 -1.82 4.24 17.09
N ASN A 162 -1.84 4.40 18.41
CA ASN A 162 -2.83 3.78 19.28
C ASN A 162 -4.25 4.30 19.03
N SER A 163 -4.41 5.61 18.81
CA SER A 163 -5.72 6.22 18.53
C SER A 163 -6.33 5.73 17.20
N ARG A 164 -5.49 5.36 16.22
CA ARG A 164 -5.92 4.85 14.90
C ARG A 164 -6.15 3.34 14.87
N ARG A 165 -5.65 2.61 15.86
CA ARG A 165 -5.69 1.14 15.91
C ARG A 165 -7.09 0.52 15.77
N PRO A 166 -8.17 1.06 16.37
CA PRO A 166 -9.51 0.53 16.16
C PRO A 166 -9.95 0.59 14.69
N ASP A 167 -9.79 1.75 14.05
CA ASP A 167 -10.16 1.93 12.64
C ASP A 167 -9.26 1.11 11.71
N PHE A 168 -7.96 0.97 12.03
CA PHE A 168 -7.05 0.09 11.31
C PHE A 168 -7.55 -1.36 11.30
N LYS A 169 -7.88 -1.91 12.46
CA LYS A 169 -8.39 -3.28 12.59
C LYS A 169 -9.74 -3.48 11.93
N ALA A 170 -10.58 -2.45 11.92
CA ALA A 170 -11.93 -2.55 11.37
C ALA A 170 -11.94 -2.40 9.84
N TYR A 171 -11.09 -1.55 9.28
CA TYR A 171 -11.25 -1.11 7.88
C TYR A 171 -10.03 -1.31 7.00
N ILE A 172 -8.81 -1.33 7.56
CA ILE A 172 -7.58 -1.43 6.76
C ILE A 172 -7.05 -2.86 6.74
N ASP A 173 -6.82 -3.45 7.91
CA ASP A 173 -6.26 -4.80 8.05
C ASP A 173 -7.07 -5.89 7.32
N PRO A 174 -8.42 -5.90 7.34
CA PRO A 174 -9.19 -6.91 6.62
C PRO A 174 -9.03 -6.91 5.10
N GLN A 175 -8.57 -5.80 4.52
CA GLN A 175 -8.39 -5.70 3.08
C GLN A 175 -7.34 -6.66 2.53
N LYS A 176 -6.40 -7.13 3.35
CA LYS A 176 -5.40 -8.14 2.96
C LYS A 176 -6.02 -9.46 2.51
N GLU A 177 -7.24 -9.77 2.93
CA GLU A 177 -7.94 -10.98 2.51
C GLU A 177 -8.48 -10.91 1.07
N PHE A 178 -8.57 -9.70 0.53
CA PHE A 178 -9.00 -9.47 -0.85
C PHE A 178 -7.83 -9.29 -1.82
N ALA A 179 -6.61 -9.05 -1.31
CA ALA A 179 -5.44 -8.84 -2.15
C ALA A 179 -5.02 -10.12 -2.88
N ASP A 180 -4.57 -9.98 -4.13
CA ASP A 180 -3.98 -11.07 -4.90
C ASP A 180 -2.65 -11.50 -4.31
N VAL A 181 -1.86 -10.52 -3.85
CA VAL A 181 -0.59 -10.76 -3.17
C VAL A 181 -0.50 -9.92 -1.89
N VAL A 182 -0.10 -10.56 -0.80
CA VAL A 182 0.26 -9.89 0.44
C VAL A 182 1.77 -9.91 0.60
N VAL A 183 2.39 -8.75 0.64
CA VAL A 183 3.81 -8.59 0.96
C VAL A 183 3.95 -8.27 2.43
N ARG A 184 4.38 -9.25 3.21
CA ARG A 184 4.56 -9.10 4.65
C ARG A 184 5.99 -8.71 4.97
N VAL A 185 6.14 -7.63 5.72
CA VAL A 185 7.44 -7.12 6.17
C VAL A 185 7.58 -7.31 7.68
N LEU A 186 8.61 -8.05 8.08
CA LEU A 186 8.85 -8.51 9.42
C LEU A 186 10.26 -8.12 9.89
N PRO A 187 10.52 -8.00 11.20
CA PRO A 187 11.88 -7.84 11.68
C PRO A 187 12.69 -9.10 11.39
N THR A 188 13.99 -8.92 11.09
CA THR A 188 14.89 -10.06 10.97
C THR A 188 15.12 -10.75 12.31
N GLN A 189 15.43 -12.05 12.25
CA GLN A 189 15.89 -12.83 13.41
C GLN A 189 17.41 -13.03 13.38
N LEU A 190 18.08 -12.60 12.31
CA LEU A 190 19.51 -12.84 12.09
C LEU A 190 20.39 -11.84 12.86
N ILE A 191 19.88 -10.64 13.11
CA ILE A 191 20.58 -9.58 13.82
C ILE A 191 19.87 -9.35 15.17
N LYS A 192 20.58 -9.64 16.26
CA LYS A 192 20.12 -9.27 17.59
C LYS A 192 20.23 -7.76 17.74
N ASP A 193 19.24 -7.15 18.39
CA ASP A 193 19.24 -5.72 18.72
C ASP A 193 19.20 -4.74 17.51
N ASP A 194 18.66 -5.17 16.36
CA ASP A 194 18.34 -4.26 15.26
C ASP A 194 17.13 -3.38 15.62
N THR A 195 17.38 -2.37 16.45
CA THR A 195 16.35 -1.44 16.95
C THR A 195 15.82 -0.52 15.86
N GLU A 196 16.63 -0.24 14.86
CA GLU A 196 16.25 0.63 13.72
C GLU A 196 15.49 -0.12 12.61
N ARG A 197 15.42 -1.46 12.73
CA ARG A 197 14.75 -2.33 11.74
C ARG A 197 15.24 -2.07 10.31
N LYS A 198 16.56 -2.00 10.15
CA LYS A 198 17.22 -1.79 8.85
C LYS A 198 17.28 -3.06 8.03
N VAL A 199 17.39 -4.21 8.70
CA VAL A 199 17.40 -5.52 8.06
C VAL A 199 16.05 -6.19 8.26
N LEU A 200 15.42 -6.57 7.16
CA LEU A 200 14.04 -7.02 7.15
C LEU A 200 13.93 -8.42 6.56
N ARG A 201 12.93 -9.13 7.03
CA ARG A 201 12.44 -10.36 6.42
C ARG A 201 11.19 -10.05 5.62
N VAL A 202 11.21 -10.35 4.34
CA VAL A 202 10.05 -10.17 3.46
C VAL A 202 9.44 -11.53 3.15
N GLN A 203 8.13 -11.61 3.24
CA GLN A 203 7.33 -12.78 2.96
C GLN A 203 6.27 -12.39 1.92
N MET A 204 6.18 -13.14 0.84
CA MET A 204 5.15 -12.95 -0.17
C MET A 204 4.12 -14.07 -0.04
N ILE A 205 2.85 -13.70 0.04
CA ILE A 205 1.73 -14.64 0.16
C ILE A 205 0.80 -14.38 -1.02
N GLN A 206 0.68 -15.34 -1.91
CA GLN A 206 -0.21 -15.29 -3.07
C GLN A 206 -1.55 -15.93 -2.72
N ARG A 207 -2.64 -15.32 -3.15
CA ARG A 207 -3.98 -15.90 -3.04
C ARG A 207 -4.15 -17.01 -4.07
N ASP A 208 -4.88 -18.07 -3.72
CA ASP A 208 -5.23 -19.14 -4.66
C ASP A 208 -6.04 -18.59 -5.84
N GLY A 209 -5.73 -19.12 -7.03
CA GLY A 209 -6.43 -18.75 -8.26
C GLY A 209 -5.97 -17.45 -8.91
N VAL A 210 -4.88 -16.84 -8.43
CA VAL A 210 -4.24 -15.74 -9.14
C VAL A 210 -3.49 -16.28 -10.35
N GLU A 211 -3.98 -15.98 -11.54
CA GLU A 211 -3.38 -16.40 -12.80
C GLU A 211 -2.34 -15.38 -13.27
N GLY A 212 -1.36 -15.84 -14.03
CA GLY A 212 -0.35 -14.99 -14.65
C GLY A 212 0.74 -14.48 -13.70
N PHE A 213 0.67 -14.79 -12.41
CA PHE A 213 1.73 -14.49 -11.47
C PHE A 213 2.59 -15.74 -11.23
N GLU A 214 3.77 -15.76 -11.84
CA GLU A 214 4.74 -16.87 -11.73
C GLU A 214 5.93 -16.43 -10.88
N PRO A 215 5.97 -16.80 -9.59
CA PRO A 215 7.03 -16.35 -8.68
C PRO A 215 8.44 -16.81 -9.09
N ALA A 216 8.54 -17.88 -9.87
CA ALA A 216 9.82 -18.38 -10.35
C ALA A 216 10.60 -17.34 -11.16
N TYR A 217 9.91 -16.41 -11.83
CA TYR A 217 10.56 -15.31 -12.56
C TYR A 217 11.19 -14.25 -11.66
N LEU A 218 10.81 -14.21 -10.38
CA LEU A 218 11.35 -13.25 -9.42
C LEU A 218 12.67 -13.72 -8.79
N PHE A 219 13.02 -14.98 -8.97
CA PHE A 219 14.14 -15.61 -8.32
C PHE A 219 15.00 -16.34 -9.33
N ASP A 220 16.23 -15.86 -9.54
CA ASP A 220 17.21 -16.51 -10.40
C ASP A 220 17.63 -17.88 -9.83
N GLU A 221 18.15 -18.75 -10.70
CA GLU A 221 18.82 -19.97 -10.29
C GLU A 221 19.92 -19.63 -9.27
N GLY A 222 19.81 -20.21 -8.08
CA GLY A 222 20.72 -19.93 -6.97
C GLY A 222 20.17 -18.95 -5.92
N SER A 223 18.96 -18.39 -6.10
CA SER A 223 18.28 -17.70 -5.01
C SER A 223 17.94 -18.72 -3.92
N THR A 224 18.13 -18.31 -2.65
CA THR A 224 17.80 -19.16 -1.49
C THR A 224 16.35 -19.03 -1.06
N ILE A 225 15.47 -18.58 -1.96
CA ILE A 225 14.05 -18.38 -1.66
C ILE A 225 13.27 -19.57 -2.20
N ASP A 226 12.72 -20.35 -1.28
CA ASP A 226 11.76 -21.39 -1.63
C ASP A 226 10.35 -20.76 -1.65
N TRP A 227 9.72 -20.78 -2.81
CA TRP A 227 8.33 -20.41 -2.93
C TRP A 227 7.43 -21.54 -2.47
N ILE A 228 6.58 -21.28 -1.51
CA ILE A 228 5.58 -22.22 -1.04
C ILE A 228 4.20 -21.62 -1.31
N PRO A 229 3.41 -22.18 -2.23
CA PRO A 229 2.05 -21.74 -2.41
C PRO A 229 1.26 -21.94 -1.12
N CYS A 230 0.79 -20.83 -0.58
CA CYS A 230 -0.10 -20.84 0.57
C CYS A 230 -1.49 -20.49 0.07
N GLY A 231 -2.42 -21.39 0.13
CA GLY A 231 -3.80 -21.07 -0.19
C GLY A 231 -4.36 -19.88 0.59
N ARG A 232 -5.61 -19.53 0.44
CA ARG A 232 -6.31 -18.36 0.99
C ARG A 232 -6.11 -18.07 2.50
N LYS A 233 -5.45 -18.95 3.24
CA LYS A 233 -5.16 -18.74 4.66
C LYS A 233 -3.87 -17.94 4.80
N LEU A 234 -3.99 -16.73 5.30
CA LEU A 234 -2.88 -15.83 5.65
C LEU A 234 -1.95 -16.38 6.76
N THR A 235 -2.27 -17.53 7.33
CA THR A 235 -1.48 -18.24 8.32
C THR A 235 -1.09 -19.59 7.75
N CYS A 236 -0.03 -19.62 6.94
CA CYS A 236 0.61 -20.87 6.57
C CYS A 236 1.61 -21.25 7.63
N SER A 237 1.21 -22.07 8.58
CA SER A 237 2.11 -22.84 9.41
C SER A 237 2.12 -24.26 8.89
N TYR A 238 3.07 -24.59 8.02
CA TYR A 238 3.33 -25.98 7.67
C TYR A 238 4.36 -26.54 8.65
N PRO A 239 4.03 -27.57 9.43
CA PRO A 239 5.03 -28.26 10.25
C PRO A 239 6.11 -28.86 9.33
N GLY A 240 7.36 -28.51 9.56
CA GLY A 240 8.49 -29.10 8.87
C GLY A 240 9.00 -28.35 7.65
N ILE A 241 8.38 -27.25 7.23
CA ILE A 241 8.91 -26.42 6.16
C ILE A 241 9.81 -25.34 6.73
N ARG A 242 11.10 -25.38 6.42
CA ARG A 242 12.01 -24.26 6.60
C ARG A 242 11.80 -23.32 5.43
N MET A 243 11.22 -22.15 5.69
CA MET A 243 11.32 -21.04 4.75
C MET A 243 12.80 -20.65 4.69
N HIS A 244 13.46 -20.92 3.60
CA HIS A 244 14.76 -20.34 3.33
C HIS A 244 14.49 -18.93 2.81
N TYR A 245 15.00 -17.96 3.55
CA TYR A 245 14.97 -16.56 3.14
C TYR A 245 16.22 -16.32 2.32
N GLY A 246 16.08 -15.56 1.23
CA GLY A 246 17.22 -15.01 0.54
C GLY A 246 18.08 -14.18 1.50
N PRO A 247 19.30 -13.79 1.11
CA PRO A 247 20.12 -12.92 1.92
C PRO A 247 19.26 -11.70 2.29
N ASP A 248 19.25 -11.38 3.59
CA ASP A 248 18.48 -10.24 4.10
C ASP A 248 18.80 -9.01 3.25
N THR A 249 17.81 -8.47 2.57
CA THR A 249 18.02 -7.36 1.66
C THR A 249 18.21 -6.10 2.49
N TYR A 250 19.38 -5.51 2.40
CA TYR A 250 19.70 -4.27 3.07
C TYR A 250 19.04 -3.12 2.30
N TYR A 251 17.98 -2.55 2.84
CA TYR A 251 17.44 -1.30 2.35
C TYR A 251 18.24 -0.15 2.96
N GLY A 252 19.41 0.14 2.36
CA GLY A 252 20.13 1.35 2.67
C GLY A 252 19.30 2.55 2.19
N HIS A 253 18.97 3.43 3.09
CA HIS A 253 18.54 4.77 2.71
C HIS A 253 19.75 5.51 2.16
N ASN A 254 19.76 5.84 0.87
CA ASN A 254 20.48 6.96 0.33
C ASN A 254 19.57 8.17 0.30
#